data_4919dd23d59908e7e503baece75450d6
#
_entry.id   4919dd23d59908e7e503baece75450d6
#
_cell.length_a   1.000
_cell.length_b   1.000
_cell.length_c   1.000
_cell.angle_alpha   90.00
_cell.angle_beta   90.00
_cell.angle_gamma   90.00
#
_symmetry.space_group_name_H-M   'P 1'
#
loop_
_entity.id
_entity.type
_entity.pdbx_description
1 polymer ?
#
loop_
_entity_poly.entity_id
_entity_poly.type
_entity_poly.pdbx_seq_one_letter_code
_entity_poly.pdbx_strand_id
1 'polypeptide(L)'
;MAEQLTDQALVERVQQGDKKAFNLLVSRYQNKVAGLLTRYISHNDIPDVVQESFIKAYRSIESFRGDSAFYTWLYRIAVNKIGRAHV
;
A
#
# COMPACT_ATOMS: atom_id res chain seq x y z
N MET A 1 -9.59 8.06 24.93
CA MET A 1 -10.09 7.45 23.72
C MET A 1 -9.14 7.64 22.57
N ALA A 2 -8.79 6.56 21.93
CA ALA A 2 -7.87 6.66 20.81
C ALA A 2 -8.58 7.26 19.62
N GLU A 3 -8.01 8.29 19.05
CA GLU A 3 -8.48 8.82 17.79
C GLU A 3 -8.04 7.90 16.66
N GLN A 4 -8.97 7.56 15.81
CA GLN A 4 -8.60 6.84 14.60
C GLN A 4 -8.18 7.86 13.56
N LEU A 5 -6.92 7.76 13.17
CA LEU A 5 -6.42 8.63 12.12
C LEU A 5 -6.92 8.15 10.77
N THR A 6 -7.35 9.09 9.94
CA THR A 6 -7.78 8.76 8.58
C THR A 6 -6.57 8.41 7.75
N ASP A 7 -6.80 7.70 6.64
CA ASP A 7 -5.73 7.42 5.69
C ASP A 7 -5.07 8.71 5.23
N GLN A 8 -5.88 9.73 4.94
CA GLN A 8 -5.33 11.00 4.46
C GLN A 8 -4.40 11.63 5.50
N ALA A 9 -4.80 11.61 6.77
CA ALA A 9 -3.95 12.16 7.82
C ALA A 9 -2.63 11.39 7.93
N LEU A 10 -2.70 10.06 7.81
CA LEU A 10 -1.49 9.24 7.86
C LEU A 10 -0.59 9.52 6.67
N VAL A 11 -1.17 9.62 5.47
CA VAL A 11 -0.41 9.92 4.27
C VAL A 11 0.33 11.26 4.42
N GLU A 12 -0.37 12.28 4.93
CA GLU A 12 0.24 13.59 5.11
C GLU A 12 1.42 13.52 6.07
N ARG A 13 1.29 12.74 7.14
CA ARG A 13 2.39 12.56 8.08
C ARG A 13 3.59 11.88 7.44
N VAL A 14 3.34 10.85 6.62
CA VAL A 14 4.42 10.17 5.92
C VAL A 14 5.12 11.13 4.99
N GLN A 15 4.34 11.95 4.27
CA GLN A 15 4.91 12.93 3.35
C GLN A 15 5.76 13.98 4.08
N GLN A 16 5.50 14.16 5.37
CA GLN A 16 6.30 15.06 6.21
C GLN A 16 7.48 14.37 6.87
N GLY A 17 7.67 13.08 6.60
CA GLY A 17 8.81 12.35 7.10
C GLY A 17 8.54 11.40 8.26
N ASP A 18 7.28 11.22 8.66
CA ASP A 18 6.92 10.33 9.77
C ASP A 18 6.77 8.90 9.28
N LYS A 19 7.83 8.12 9.41
CA LYS A 19 7.83 6.73 8.97
C LYS A 19 6.86 5.86 9.75
N LYS A 20 6.61 6.20 11.01
CA LYS A 20 5.69 5.40 11.83
C LYS A 20 4.27 5.45 11.30
N ALA A 21 3.90 6.58 10.71
CA ALA A 21 2.58 6.70 10.09
C ALA A 21 2.43 5.71 8.94
N PHE A 22 3.50 5.46 8.20
CA PHE A 22 3.44 4.49 7.12
C PHE A 22 3.24 3.07 7.65
N ASN A 23 3.86 2.74 8.78
CA ASN A 23 3.66 1.42 9.39
C ASN A 23 2.20 1.20 9.75
N LEU A 24 1.49 2.24 10.15
CA LEU A 24 0.06 2.13 10.42
C LEU A 24 -0.73 1.85 9.16
N LEU A 25 -0.35 2.48 8.05
CA LEU A 25 -0.98 2.19 6.77
C LEU A 25 -0.72 0.76 6.34
N VAL A 26 0.49 0.26 6.54
CA VAL A 26 0.81 -1.13 6.23
C VAL A 26 -0.08 -2.08 7.04
N SER A 27 -0.15 -1.87 8.36
CA SER A 27 -0.98 -2.70 9.23
C SER A 27 -2.44 -2.69 8.79
N ARG A 28 -2.90 -1.53 8.35
CA ARG A 28 -4.30 -1.35 7.97
C ARG A 28 -4.66 -2.10 6.69
N TYR A 29 -3.72 -2.19 5.76
CA TYR A 29 -4.03 -2.68 4.41
C TYR A 29 -3.28 -3.94 3.97
N GLN A 30 -2.29 -4.42 4.72
CA GLN A 30 -1.50 -5.56 4.25
C GLN A 30 -2.37 -6.80 3.98
N ASN A 31 -3.34 -7.08 4.85
CA ASN A 31 -4.19 -8.25 4.66
C ASN A 31 -5.16 -8.07 3.49
N LYS A 32 -5.63 -6.86 3.28
CA LYS A 32 -6.52 -6.58 2.15
C LYS A 32 -5.79 -6.72 0.82
N VAL A 33 -4.56 -6.23 0.76
CA VAL A 33 -3.75 -6.37 -0.44
C VAL A 33 -3.44 -7.84 -0.69
N ALA A 34 -3.03 -8.57 0.36
CA ALA A 34 -2.76 -10.02 0.23
C ALA A 34 -3.98 -10.76 -0.28
N GLY A 35 -5.17 -10.45 0.28
CA GLY A 35 -6.40 -11.09 -0.15
C GLY A 35 -6.73 -10.82 -1.60
N LEU A 36 -6.48 -9.61 -2.06
CA LEU A 36 -6.68 -9.28 -3.47
C LEU A 36 -5.76 -10.10 -4.35
N LEU A 37 -4.50 -10.22 -3.95
CA LEU A 37 -3.52 -10.90 -4.77
C LEU A 37 -3.79 -12.38 -4.94
N THR A 38 -4.57 -12.99 -4.04
CA THR A 38 -4.92 -14.41 -4.17
C THR A 38 -5.64 -14.72 -5.48
N ARG A 39 -6.25 -13.71 -6.09
CA ARG A 39 -6.96 -13.89 -7.36
C ARG A 39 -6.03 -13.92 -8.56
N TYR A 40 -4.78 -13.53 -8.39
CA TYR A 40 -3.88 -13.29 -9.51
C TYR A 40 -2.62 -14.14 -9.47
N ILE A 41 -2.12 -14.47 -8.27
CA ILE A 41 -0.84 -15.16 -8.14
C ILE A 41 -0.96 -16.25 -7.09
N SER A 42 0.03 -17.16 -7.08
CA SER A 42 0.02 -18.24 -6.11
C SER A 42 0.36 -17.74 -4.71
N HIS A 43 -0.08 -18.48 -3.71
CA HIS A 43 0.15 -18.11 -2.32
C HIS A 43 1.62 -17.92 -1.99
N ASN A 44 2.50 -18.68 -2.65
CA ASN A 44 3.93 -18.57 -2.38
C ASN A 44 4.50 -17.22 -2.76
N ASP A 45 3.91 -16.55 -3.74
CA ASP A 45 4.41 -15.28 -4.22
C ASP A 45 3.79 -14.07 -3.52
N ILE A 46 2.68 -14.29 -2.79
CA ILE A 46 1.95 -13.17 -2.19
C ILE A 46 2.79 -12.34 -1.23
N PRO A 47 3.54 -12.93 -0.28
CA PRO A 47 4.29 -12.10 0.67
C PRO A 47 5.29 -11.18 -0.04
N ASP A 48 5.95 -11.67 -1.07
CA ASP A 48 6.93 -10.87 -1.80
C ASP A 48 6.26 -9.71 -2.52
N VAL A 49 5.13 -9.97 -3.17
CA VAL A 49 4.42 -8.93 -3.92
C VAL A 49 3.83 -7.89 -2.97
N VAL A 50 3.29 -8.33 -1.82
CA VAL A 50 2.80 -7.40 -0.81
C VAL A 50 3.92 -6.47 -0.35
N GLN A 51 5.07 -7.05 -0.01
CA GLN A 51 6.20 -6.27 0.47
C GLN A 51 6.67 -5.28 -0.58
N GLU A 52 6.83 -5.74 -1.82
CA GLU A 52 7.28 -4.88 -2.91
C GLU A 52 6.28 -3.75 -3.18
N SER A 53 4.99 -4.06 -3.07
CA SER A 53 3.96 -3.04 -3.27
C SER A 53 4.07 -1.92 -2.25
N PHE A 54 4.28 -2.27 -0.99
CA PHE A 54 4.43 -1.25 0.05
C PHE A 54 5.74 -0.49 -0.06
N ILE A 55 6.82 -1.14 -0.48
CA ILE A 55 8.08 -0.45 -0.74
C ILE A 55 7.89 0.59 -1.85
N LYS A 56 7.24 0.18 -2.93
CA LYS A 56 6.97 1.10 -4.03
C LYS A 56 6.06 2.24 -3.58
N ALA A 57 5.04 1.92 -2.79
CA ALA A 57 4.13 2.94 -2.26
C ALA A 57 4.89 3.94 -1.41
N TYR A 58 5.76 3.47 -0.53
CA TYR A 58 6.54 4.35 0.33
C TYR A 58 7.42 5.29 -0.49
N ARG A 59 8.09 4.75 -1.49
CA ARG A 59 8.98 5.55 -2.35
C ARG A 59 8.22 6.55 -3.20
N SER A 60 6.96 6.27 -3.50
CA SER A 60 6.16 7.11 -4.39
C SER A 60 5.18 8.01 -3.64
N ILE A 61 5.15 7.95 -2.31
CA ILE A 61 4.08 8.58 -1.54
C ILE A 61 4.08 10.10 -1.69
N GLU A 62 5.24 10.69 -1.96
CA GLU A 62 5.29 12.14 -2.16
C GLU A 62 4.54 12.58 -3.41
N SER A 63 4.38 11.67 -4.37
CA SER A 63 3.64 11.97 -5.59
C SER A 63 2.15 11.71 -5.46
N PHE A 64 1.72 11.10 -4.36
CA PHE A 64 0.30 10.85 -4.15
C PHE A 64 -0.40 12.15 -3.78
N ARG A 65 -1.37 12.56 -4.60
CA ARG A 65 -2.03 13.85 -4.42
C ARG A 65 -3.44 13.77 -3.86
N GLY A 66 -3.90 12.56 -3.54
CA GLY A 66 -5.24 12.41 -3.01
C GLY A 66 -6.34 12.42 -4.04
N ASP A 67 -5.99 12.25 -5.33
CA ASP A 67 -7.00 12.18 -6.40
C ASP A 67 -7.86 10.94 -6.28
N SER A 68 -7.38 9.92 -5.59
CA SER A 68 -8.13 8.73 -5.28
C SER A 68 -7.91 8.41 -3.80
N ALA A 69 -8.69 7.46 -3.27
CA ALA A 69 -8.42 6.96 -1.93
C ALA A 69 -7.05 6.31 -1.91
N PHE A 70 -6.38 6.36 -0.75
CA PHE A 70 -5.05 5.75 -0.62
C PHE A 70 -5.08 4.28 -1.01
N TYR A 71 -6.10 3.54 -0.56
CA TYR A 71 -6.20 2.12 -0.87
C TYR A 71 -6.30 1.86 -2.36
N THR A 72 -7.04 2.68 -3.09
CA THR A 72 -7.16 2.55 -4.54
C THR A 72 -5.82 2.72 -5.22
N TRP A 73 -5.07 3.73 -4.78
CA TRP A 73 -3.74 4.00 -5.32
C TRP A 73 -2.78 2.84 -5.02
N LEU A 74 -2.78 2.36 -3.77
CA LEU A 74 -1.97 1.22 -3.36
C LEU A 74 -2.31 -0.03 -4.17
N TYR A 75 -3.59 -0.25 -4.38
CA TYR A 75 -4.11 -1.36 -5.15
C TYR A 75 -3.54 -1.37 -6.57
N ARG A 76 -3.52 -0.21 -7.20
CA ARG A 76 -2.96 -0.10 -8.55
C ARG A 76 -1.49 -0.45 -8.58
N ILE A 77 -0.77 -0.06 -7.54
CA ILE A 77 0.65 -0.42 -7.43
C ILE A 77 0.81 -1.93 -7.37
N ALA A 78 0.00 -2.59 -6.54
CA ALA A 78 0.08 -4.05 -6.40
C ALA A 78 -0.27 -4.75 -7.71
N VAL A 79 -1.32 -4.30 -8.38
CA VAL A 79 -1.74 -4.91 -9.65
C VAL A 79 -0.67 -4.70 -10.72
N ASN A 80 -0.03 -3.54 -10.74
CA ASN A 80 1.03 -3.28 -11.71
C ASN A 80 2.24 -4.18 -11.48
N LYS A 81 2.54 -4.52 -10.23
CA LYS A 81 3.61 -5.47 -9.93
C LYS A 81 3.32 -6.84 -10.52
N ILE A 82 2.06 -7.28 -10.44
CA ILE A 82 1.64 -8.55 -11.01
C ILE A 82 1.83 -8.54 -12.53
N GLY A 83 1.41 -7.46 -13.18
CA GLY A 83 1.52 -7.34 -14.63
C GLY A 83 2.94 -7.51 -15.11
N ARG A 84 3.91 -6.99 -14.36
CA ARG A 84 5.31 -7.15 -14.72
C ARG A 84 5.81 -8.57 -14.54
N ALA A 85 5.27 -9.27 -13.54
CA ALA A 85 5.71 -10.63 -13.25
C ALA A 85 5.28 -11.62 -14.33
N HIS A 86 4.31 -11.26 -15.13
CA HIS A 86 3.77 -12.15 -16.16
C HIS A 86 4.30 -11.88 -17.56
N VAL A 87 5.20 -10.96 -17.70
CA VAL A 87 5.78 -10.66 -19.01
C VAL A 87 6.81 -11.69 -19.42
#